data_e1dc41d579cb05cd41846270a5beda28
#
_entry.id   e1dc41d579cb05cd41846270a5beda28
#
_cell.length_a   1.000
_cell.length_b   1.000
_cell.length_c   1.000
_cell.angle_alpha   90.00
_cell.angle_beta   90.00
_cell.angle_gamma   90.00
#
_symmetry.space_group_name_H-M   'P 1'
#
loop_
_entity.id
_entity.type
_entity.pdbx_description
1 polymer ?
#
loop_
_entity_poly.entity_id
_entity_poly.type
_entity_poly.pdbx_seq_one_letter_code
_entity_poly.pdbx_strand_id
1 'polypeptide(L)'
;MSPKGLGWIIVDSLDTMMIMNLTSQLSEARIWLQRKLDYEQDQDVNTFETTICMLGGLLSAHYLSKALPGVSSRRDPVYLNKAVDLADQLLAAYDSPSGIPYASIHLSERRGIASHTDGGASSTVEATTLQLEMKYLSNITGNDIYWRQAEKVMEVVDGIGAPEGLVPIFLSAQSGRFTSREIRLGSRGDSYYGDFPLMSCMYFYLKSTIAEYLIKQYLQTSEPIYLEMWEEAVQGIQKHLIIPTQHAKLRTVAELPNGVGGALSPKMDHLVYFLPGSIALGATNGLPEAEAWSLPSWNAEKDQQMELARELTKTCWGMYKVTKTGIAPEIVWFAADEQMLRSASDRSSSSARSSDSEATWEKDYNIKPLDAHNLQRPETVESLFLMWRITKDPIYREWG
;
A
#
# COMPACT_ATOMS: atom_id res chain seq x y z
N MET A 1 2.78 16.87 9.43
CA MET A 1 1.51 16.91 10.21
C MET A 1 1.07 18.35 10.34
N SER A 2 -0.20 18.58 10.55
CA SER A 2 -0.83 19.89 10.47
C SER A 2 -0.40 20.82 11.60
N PRO A 3 0.24 21.96 11.35
CA PRO A 3 0.63 22.93 12.38
C PRO A 3 -0.57 23.64 13.02
N LYS A 4 -1.73 23.68 12.36
CA LYS A 4 -2.94 24.36 12.85
C LYS A 4 -4.01 23.39 13.40
N GLY A 5 -3.66 22.14 13.67
CA GLY A 5 -4.53 21.23 14.42
C GLY A 5 -5.74 20.70 13.64
N LEU A 6 -5.52 20.00 12.52
CA LEU A 6 -6.58 19.26 11.80
C LEU A 6 -7.12 18.05 12.58
N GLY A 7 -6.59 17.75 13.77
CA GLY A 7 -7.03 16.60 14.55
C GLY A 7 -6.70 15.27 13.92
N TRP A 8 -5.63 15.20 13.15
CA TRP A 8 -5.21 14.05 12.37
C TRP A 8 -5.30 12.73 13.15
N ILE A 9 -4.63 12.64 14.29
CA ILE A 9 -4.64 11.44 15.15
C ILE A 9 -6.05 11.09 15.64
N ILE A 10 -6.91 12.09 15.90
CA ILE A 10 -8.28 11.83 16.35
C ILE A 10 -9.07 11.15 15.24
N VAL A 11 -8.95 11.66 14.01
CA VAL A 11 -9.67 11.12 12.83
C VAL A 11 -9.15 9.73 12.46
N ASP A 12 -7.84 9.59 12.39
CA ASP A 12 -7.16 8.34 12.01
C ASP A 12 -7.38 7.21 13.04
N SER A 13 -7.67 7.54 14.30
CA SER A 13 -7.93 6.55 15.36
C SER A 13 -9.41 6.19 15.53
N LEU A 14 -10.34 6.73 14.75
CA LEU A 14 -11.78 6.53 14.95
C LEU A 14 -12.19 5.04 14.84
N ASP A 15 -11.73 4.37 13.84
CA ASP A 15 -11.99 2.95 13.61
C ASP A 15 -11.36 2.07 14.71
N THR A 16 -10.13 2.36 15.11
CA THR A 16 -9.46 1.71 16.22
C THR A 16 -10.27 1.85 17.51
N MET A 17 -10.75 3.08 17.83
CA MET A 17 -11.61 3.30 18.99
C MET A 17 -12.91 2.48 18.90
N MET A 18 -13.50 2.32 17.70
CA MET A 18 -14.70 1.52 17.50
C MET A 18 -14.43 0.03 17.68
N ILE A 19 -13.37 -0.50 17.07
CA ILE A 19 -12.97 -1.91 17.14
C ILE A 19 -12.62 -2.33 18.57
N MET A 20 -11.90 -1.45 19.29
CA MET A 20 -11.52 -1.68 20.68
C MET A 20 -12.61 -1.33 21.68
N ASN A 21 -13.78 -0.90 21.21
CA ASN A 21 -14.92 -0.51 22.04
C ASN A 21 -14.57 0.61 23.08
N LEU A 22 -13.72 1.57 22.67
CA LEU A 22 -13.34 2.72 23.51
C LEU A 22 -14.43 3.80 23.42
N THR A 23 -15.61 3.52 23.99
CA THR A 23 -16.82 4.30 23.80
C THR A 23 -16.74 5.72 24.36
N SER A 24 -15.99 5.95 25.44
CA SER A 24 -15.79 7.27 26.04
C SER A 24 -15.01 8.17 25.09
N GLN A 25 -13.83 7.70 24.63
CA GLN A 25 -12.96 8.41 23.70
C GLN A 25 -13.66 8.67 22.37
N LEU A 26 -14.40 7.68 21.87
CA LEU A 26 -15.21 7.82 20.66
C LEU A 26 -16.29 8.89 20.80
N SER A 27 -16.93 8.99 21.96
CA SER A 27 -17.93 10.03 22.23
C SER A 27 -17.30 11.43 22.25
N GLU A 28 -16.12 11.58 22.85
CA GLU A 28 -15.36 12.83 22.87
C GLU A 28 -14.89 13.21 21.46
N ALA A 29 -14.37 12.25 20.69
CA ALA A 29 -13.97 12.44 19.30
C ALA A 29 -15.14 12.95 18.43
N ARG A 30 -16.33 12.37 18.54
CA ARG A 30 -17.55 12.83 17.82
C ARG A 30 -17.89 14.29 18.14
N ILE A 31 -17.79 14.68 19.41
CA ILE A 31 -18.06 16.06 19.84
C ILE A 31 -17.03 17.00 19.27
N TRP A 32 -15.76 16.58 19.26
CA TRP A 32 -14.67 17.35 18.70
C TRP A 32 -14.82 17.54 17.18
N LEU A 33 -15.09 16.47 16.44
CA LEU A 33 -15.36 16.50 14.98
C LEU A 33 -16.48 17.49 14.66
N GLN A 34 -17.56 17.47 15.42
CA GLN A 34 -18.74 18.30 15.20
C GLN A 34 -18.48 19.79 15.49
N ARG A 35 -17.65 20.09 16.51
CA ARG A 35 -17.50 21.45 17.03
C ARG A 35 -16.20 22.14 16.65
N LYS A 36 -15.15 21.38 16.32
CA LYS A 36 -13.79 21.89 16.20
C LYS A 36 -13.14 21.59 14.86
N LEU A 37 -13.49 20.46 14.22
CA LEU A 37 -12.87 20.13 12.94
C LEU A 37 -13.36 21.07 11.86
N ASP A 38 -12.41 21.83 11.31
CA ASP A 38 -12.60 22.79 10.23
C ASP A 38 -11.44 22.66 9.26
N TYR A 39 -11.74 22.63 7.97
CA TYR A 39 -10.74 22.51 6.90
C TYR A 39 -10.43 23.84 6.21
N GLU A 40 -11.21 24.89 6.46
CA GLU A 40 -10.93 26.25 5.96
C GLU A 40 -9.73 26.85 6.69
N GLN A 41 -8.57 26.20 6.57
CA GLN A 41 -7.34 26.60 7.27
C GLN A 41 -6.29 27.05 6.25
N ASP A 42 -5.66 28.16 6.54
CA ASP A 42 -4.53 28.71 5.78
C ASP A 42 -3.26 27.87 6.08
N GLN A 43 -3.19 26.69 5.46
CA GLN A 43 -2.07 25.76 5.54
C GLN A 43 -2.08 24.76 4.39
N ASP A 44 -0.88 24.29 4.09
CA ASP A 44 -0.67 23.20 3.14
C ASP A 44 -0.79 21.83 3.85
N VAL A 45 -1.34 20.87 3.11
CA VAL A 45 -1.36 19.47 3.52
C VAL A 45 -0.91 18.59 2.36
N ASN A 46 -0.30 17.44 2.65
CA ASN A 46 -0.02 16.44 1.64
C ASN A 46 -1.35 15.83 1.14
N THR A 47 -1.53 15.75 -0.17
CA THR A 47 -2.78 15.29 -0.79
C THR A 47 -3.04 13.81 -0.46
N PHE A 48 -2.03 12.96 -0.63
CA PHE A 48 -2.12 11.53 -0.40
C PHE A 48 -2.39 11.20 1.07
N GLU A 49 -1.52 11.66 1.99
CA GLU A 49 -1.66 11.40 3.41
C GLU A 49 -3.01 11.88 3.95
N THR A 50 -3.48 13.06 3.50
CA THR A 50 -4.77 13.60 3.94
C THR A 50 -5.93 12.74 3.41
N THR A 51 -5.82 12.19 2.23
CA THR A 51 -6.82 11.29 1.68
C THR A 51 -6.85 9.97 2.44
N ILE A 52 -5.73 9.27 2.56
CA ILE A 52 -5.73 7.93 3.17
C ILE A 52 -6.05 7.96 4.67
N CYS A 53 -5.45 8.89 5.44
CA CYS A 53 -5.65 8.94 6.89
C CYS A 53 -6.94 9.67 7.27
N MET A 54 -7.16 10.88 6.76
CA MET A 54 -8.30 11.68 7.23
C MET A 54 -9.60 11.34 6.49
N LEU A 55 -9.59 11.32 5.16
CA LEU A 55 -10.79 10.92 4.42
C LEU A 55 -11.08 9.44 4.68
N GLY A 56 -10.08 8.57 4.59
CA GLY A 56 -10.20 7.16 4.91
C GLY A 56 -10.71 6.90 6.33
N GLY A 57 -10.15 7.54 7.34
CA GLY A 57 -10.59 7.43 8.73
C GLY A 57 -12.05 7.85 8.95
N LEU A 58 -12.50 8.93 8.30
CA LEU A 58 -13.91 9.35 8.36
C LEU A 58 -14.86 8.37 7.68
N LEU A 59 -14.48 7.84 6.51
CA LEU A 59 -15.27 6.86 5.77
C LEU A 59 -15.33 5.51 6.50
N SER A 60 -14.21 5.09 7.11
CA SER A 60 -14.13 3.93 8.00
C SER A 60 -15.10 4.08 9.19
N ALA A 61 -15.03 5.21 9.89
CA ALA A 61 -15.91 5.49 11.00
C ALA A 61 -17.38 5.53 10.58
N HIS A 62 -17.70 6.10 9.40
CA HIS A 62 -19.06 6.09 8.86
C HIS A 62 -19.58 4.67 8.64
N TYR A 63 -18.76 3.78 8.08
CA TYR A 63 -19.10 2.40 7.86
C TYR A 63 -19.26 1.63 9.17
N LEU A 64 -18.25 1.68 10.04
CA LEU A 64 -18.20 0.92 11.29
C LEU A 64 -19.28 1.32 12.27
N SER A 65 -19.67 2.59 12.31
CA SER A 65 -20.76 3.06 13.16
C SER A 65 -22.10 2.37 12.88
N LYS A 66 -22.26 1.83 11.65
CA LYS A 66 -23.44 1.07 11.24
C LYS A 66 -23.25 -0.45 11.38
N ALA A 67 -22.00 -0.91 11.20
CA ALA A 67 -21.68 -2.33 11.14
C ALA A 67 -21.41 -2.96 12.51
N LEU A 68 -20.87 -2.20 13.46
CA LEU A 68 -20.48 -2.72 14.77
C LEU A 68 -21.58 -2.51 15.82
N PRO A 69 -21.92 -3.56 16.60
CA PRO A 69 -22.86 -3.42 17.70
C PRO A 69 -22.33 -2.48 18.80
N GLY A 70 -23.20 -1.63 19.33
CA GLY A 70 -22.90 -0.82 20.50
C GLY A 70 -22.09 0.46 20.27
N VAL A 71 -21.60 0.70 19.04
CA VAL A 71 -20.82 1.91 18.72
C VAL A 71 -21.60 3.02 18.02
N SER A 72 -22.83 2.72 17.55
CA SER A 72 -23.65 3.71 16.84
C SER A 72 -24.12 4.86 17.71
N SER A 73 -24.29 6.04 17.11
CA SER A 73 -24.74 7.27 17.77
C SER A 73 -25.57 8.13 16.84
N ARG A 74 -26.47 8.93 17.40
CA ARG A 74 -27.23 9.96 16.64
C ARG A 74 -26.31 11.03 16.03
N ARG A 75 -25.03 11.08 16.41
CA ARG A 75 -24.02 12.02 15.89
C ARG A 75 -23.25 11.49 14.69
N ASP A 76 -23.40 10.23 14.34
CA ASP A 76 -22.62 9.56 13.28
C ASP A 76 -22.72 10.18 11.88
N PRO A 77 -23.79 10.94 11.52
CA PRO A 77 -23.79 11.72 10.28
C PRO A 77 -22.60 12.68 10.13
N VAL A 78 -21.94 13.06 11.25
CA VAL A 78 -20.74 13.93 11.22
C VAL A 78 -19.61 13.32 10.39
N TYR A 79 -19.44 12.01 10.40
CA TYR A 79 -18.37 11.34 9.66
C TYR A 79 -18.49 11.58 8.16
N LEU A 80 -19.65 11.27 7.58
CA LEU A 80 -19.88 11.48 6.15
C LEU A 80 -19.86 12.96 5.77
N ASN A 81 -20.46 13.82 6.59
CA ASN A 81 -20.47 15.27 6.31
C ASN A 81 -19.04 15.83 6.28
N LYS A 82 -18.18 15.42 7.20
CA LYS A 82 -16.78 15.85 7.25
C LYS A 82 -15.94 15.20 6.14
N ALA A 83 -16.29 13.98 5.73
CA ALA A 83 -15.64 13.32 4.59
C ALA A 83 -15.93 14.07 3.27
N VAL A 84 -17.19 14.45 3.03
CA VAL A 84 -17.56 15.25 1.84
C VAL A 84 -16.88 16.60 1.84
N ASP A 85 -16.93 17.33 2.97
CA ASP A 85 -16.29 18.64 3.12
C ASP A 85 -14.77 18.58 2.82
N LEU A 86 -14.08 17.57 3.33
CA LEU A 86 -12.66 17.36 3.05
C LEU A 86 -12.39 16.98 1.59
N ALA A 87 -13.17 16.07 1.04
CA ALA A 87 -12.99 15.60 -0.34
C ALA A 87 -13.22 16.72 -1.35
N ASP A 88 -14.22 17.60 -1.12
CA ASP A 88 -14.47 18.77 -1.97
C ASP A 88 -13.27 19.74 -2.02
N GLN A 89 -12.50 19.83 -0.92
CA GLN A 89 -11.26 20.61 -0.94
C GLN A 89 -10.14 19.85 -1.67
N LEU A 90 -10.00 18.55 -1.42
CA LEU A 90 -8.98 17.72 -2.04
C LEU A 90 -9.11 17.62 -3.57
N LEU A 91 -10.31 17.82 -4.13
CA LEU A 91 -10.53 17.84 -5.59
C LEU A 91 -9.63 18.86 -6.30
N ALA A 92 -9.29 19.97 -5.66
CA ALA A 92 -8.42 20.98 -6.27
C ALA A 92 -6.97 20.48 -6.50
N ALA A 93 -6.55 19.39 -5.87
CA ALA A 93 -5.27 18.75 -6.18
C ALA A 93 -5.24 18.17 -7.61
N TYR A 94 -6.40 17.79 -8.17
CA TYR A 94 -6.52 17.24 -9.52
C TYR A 94 -6.61 18.30 -10.63
N ASP A 95 -6.65 19.59 -10.29
CA ASP A 95 -6.65 20.72 -11.24
C ASP A 95 -5.27 20.93 -11.87
N SER A 96 -4.66 19.86 -12.34
CA SER A 96 -3.40 19.85 -13.07
C SER A 96 -3.65 19.70 -14.57
N PRO A 97 -2.72 20.12 -15.45
CA PRO A 97 -2.88 19.96 -16.88
C PRO A 97 -3.04 18.50 -17.35
N SER A 98 -2.47 17.54 -16.63
CA SER A 98 -2.56 16.11 -16.96
C SER A 98 -3.70 15.39 -16.26
N GLY A 99 -4.26 15.96 -15.20
CA GLY A 99 -5.19 15.30 -14.28
C GLY A 99 -4.49 14.48 -13.18
N ILE A 100 -3.16 14.35 -13.20
CA ILE A 100 -2.39 13.77 -12.10
C ILE A 100 -2.41 14.75 -10.92
N PRO A 101 -2.78 14.30 -9.70
CA PRO A 101 -2.89 15.21 -8.58
C PRO A 101 -1.54 15.78 -8.17
N TYR A 102 -1.54 17.03 -7.71
CA TYR A 102 -0.40 17.64 -7.07
C TYR A 102 -0.10 16.97 -5.73
N ALA A 103 1.18 16.95 -5.35
CA ALA A 103 1.65 16.33 -4.11
C ALA A 103 1.03 16.92 -2.84
N SER A 104 0.69 18.21 -2.87
CA SER A 104 0.09 18.92 -1.74
C SER A 104 -1.04 19.85 -2.20
N ILE A 105 -1.84 20.28 -1.25
CA ILE A 105 -2.93 21.25 -1.46
C ILE A 105 -2.94 22.28 -0.34
N HIS A 106 -3.18 23.54 -0.70
CA HIS A 106 -3.52 24.60 0.25
C HIS A 106 -5.03 24.56 0.52
N LEU A 107 -5.41 24.27 1.77
CA LEU A 107 -6.81 24.00 2.10
C LEU A 107 -7.73 25.18 1.85
N SER A 108 -7.52 26.32 2.48
CA SER A 108 -8.43 27.47 2.33
C SER A 108 -8.40 28.09 0.93
N GLU A 109 -7.27 28.02 0.21
CA GLU A 109 -7.19 28.52 -1.18
C GLU A 109 -7.71 27.52 -2.20
N ARG A 110 -7.89 26.25 -1.81
CA ARG A 110 -8.25 25.15 -2.71
C ARG A 110 -7.35 25.08 -3.94
N ARG A 111 -6.04 25.13 -3.72
CA ARG A 111 -5.03 25.21 -4.76
C ARG A 111 -3.99 24.11 -4.61
N GLY A 112 -3.83 23.30 -5.66
CA GLY A 112 -2.79 22.26 -5.74
C GLY A 112 -1.38 22.85 -5.70
N ILE A 113 -0.45 22.16 -5.05
CA ILE A 113 0.95 22.56 -4.87
C ILE A 113 1.85 21.43 -5.33
N ALA A 114 2.73 21.72 -6.28
CA ALA A 114 3.77 20.79 -6.72
C ALA A 114 4.78 20.50 -5.59
N SER A 115 5.39 19.31 -5.61
CA SER A 115 6.38 18.95 -4.60
C SER A 115 7.57 19.92 -4.59
N HIS A 116 7.92 20.43 -3.42
CA HIS A 116 9.08 21.30 -3.23
C HIS A 116 10.41 20.51 -3.21
N THR A 117 10.36 19.23 -2.89
CA THR A 117 11.55 18.37 -2.72
C THR A 117 11.89 17.54 -3.95
N ASP A 118 10.89 17.23 -4.79
CA ASP A 118 11.01 16.26 -5.88
C ASP A 118 10.97 16.95 -7.28
N GLY A 119 11.45 18.20 -7.35
CA GLY A 119 11.50 18.95 -8.61
C GLY A 119 10.11 19.25 -9.21
N GLY A 120 9.08 19.27 -8.39
CA GLY A 120 7.70 19.51 -8.82
C GLY A 120 6.95 18.25 -9.21
N ALA A 121 7.57 17.08 -9.18
CA ALA A 121 6.92 15.81 -9.48
C ALA A 121 6.04 15.32 -8.30
N SER A 122 4.98 14.62 -8.61
CA SER A 122 4.25 13.82 -7.64
C SER A 122 4.89 12.44 -7.53
N SER A 123 4.91 11.86 -6.34
CA SER A 123 5.20 10.44 -6.19
C SER A 123 4.15 9.64 -6.96
N THR A 124 4.56 8.63 -7.72
CA THR A 124 3.61 7.80 -8.49
C THR A 124 2.59 7.17 -7.55
N VAL A 125 3.04 6.66 -6.43
CA VAL A 125 2.19 6.11 -5.38
C VAL A 125 1.19 7.14 -4.87
N GLU A 126 1.66 8.29 -4.42
CA GLU A 126 0.79 9.32 -3.85
C GLU A 126 -0.27 9.82 -4.85
N ALA A 127 0.03 9.75 -6.15
CA ALA A 127 -0.91 10.14 -7.19
C ALA A 127 -1.94 9.04 -7.52
N THR A 128 -1.54 7.77 -7.48
CA THR A 128 -2.32 6.64 -7.97
C THR A 128 -3.05 5.85 -6.89
N THR A 129 -2.97 6.26 -5.63
CA THR A 129 -3.56 5.51 -4.51
C THR A 129 -4.53 6.34 -3.68
N LEU A 130 -5.42 7.04 -4.37
CA LEU A 130 -6.51 7.84 -3.81
C LEU A 130 -7.89 7.26 -4.19
N GLN A 131 -7.90 6.22 -5.00
CA GLN A 131 -9.09 5.73 -5.70
C GLN A 131 -10.06 5.03 -4.76
N LEU A 132 -9.57 4.29 -3.78
CA LEU A 132 -10.43 3.53 -2.86
C LEU A 132 -11.35 4.46 -2.08
N GLU A 133 -10.80 5.51 -1.50
CA GLU A 133 -11.53 6.51 -0.72
C GLU A 133 -12.47 7.31 -1.62
N MET A 134 -11.97 7.81 -2.75
CA MET A 134 -12.75 8.64 -3.66
C MET A 134 -13.89 7.84 -4.32
N LYS A 135 -13.63 6.62 -4.79
CA LYS A 135 -14.67 5.76 -5.38
C LYS A 135 -15.71 5.32 -4.34
N TYR A 136 -15.25 4.99 -3.12
CA TYR A 136 -16.18 4.66 -2.03
C TYR A 136 -17.06 5.85 -1.67
N LEU A 137 -16.48 7.06 -1.52
CA LEU A 137 -17.23 8.28 -1.26
C LEU A 137 -18.26 8.56 -2.37
N SER A 138 -17.86 8.41 -3.64
CA SER A 138 -18.76 8.53 -4.79
C SER A 138 -19.98 7.61 -4.66
N ASN A 139 -19.73 6.34 -4.35
CA ASN A 139 -20.80 5.33 -4.21
C ASN A 139 -21.79 5.66 -3.09
N ILE A 140 -21.33 6.09 -1.92
CA ILE A 140 -22.21 6.34 -0.77
C ILE A 140 -22.92 7.70 -0.84
N THR A 141 -22.40 8.66 -1.62
CA THR A 141 -22.99 10.00 -1.80
C THR A 141 -23.82 10.10 -3.07
N GLY A 142 -23.58 9.25 -4.08
CA GLY A 142 -24.13 9.37 -5.42
C GLY A 142 -23.50 10.49 -6.25
N ASN A 143 -22.41 11.12 -5.78
CA ASN A 143 -21.69 12.17 -6.52
C ASN A 143 -20.52 11.53 -7.28
N ASP A 144 -20.62 11.48 -8.60
CA ASP A 144 -19.66 10.81 -9.48
C ASP A 144 -18.36 11.60 -9.72
N ILE A 145 -18.26 12.85 -9.27
CA ILE A 145 -17.06 13.67 -9.47
C ILE A 145 -15.81 13.03 -8.83
N TYR A 146 -15.96 12.46 -7.63
CA TYR A 146 -14.85 11.82 -6.92
C TYR A 146 -14.33 10.60 -7.69
N TRP A 147 -15.24 9.76 -8.21
CA TRP A 147 -14.88 8.61 -9.04
C TRP A 147 -14.17 9.03 -10.30
N ARG A 148 -14.74 9.99 -11.05
CA ARG A 148 -14.17 10.43 -12.34
C ARG A 148 -12.77 11.02 -12.19
N GLN A 149 -12.51 11.80 -11.14
CA GLN A 149 -11.18 12.37 -10.92
C GLN A 149 -10.16 11.30 -10.56
N ALA A 150 -10.52 10.35 -9.71
CA ALA A 150 -9.66 9.23 -9.36
C ALA A 150 -9.38 8.32 -10.56
N GLU A 151 -10.41 7.99 -11.35
CA GLU A 151 -10.30 7.14 -12.55
C GLU A 151 -9.38 7.74 -13.59
N LYS A 152 -9.49 9.04 -13.84
CA LYS A 152 -8.65 9.74 -14.81
C LYS A 152 -7.14 9.59 -14.53
N VAL A 153 -6.75 9.52 -13.27
CA VAL A 153 -5.34 9.30 -12.90
C VAL A 153 -4.88 7.94 -13.41
N MET A 154 -5.68 6.91 -13.23
CA MET A 154 -5.36 5.55 -13.68
C MET A 154 -5.34 5.45 -15.21
N GLU A 155 -6.28 6.10 -15.90
CA GLU A 155 -6.28 6.22 -17.36
C GLU A 155 -4.99 6.86 -17.89
N VAL A 156 -4.49 7.90 -17.21
CA VAL A 156 -3.23 8.55 -17.60
C VAL A 156 -2.05 7.60 -17.38
N VAL A 157 -1.98 6.91 -16.25
CA VAL A 157 -0.87 5.99 -15.93
C VAL A 157 -0.86 4.79 -16.86
N ASP A 158 -2.02 4.18 -17.13
CA ASP A 158 -2.17 3.11 -18.10
C ASP A 158 -1.76 3.56 -19.52
N GLY A 159 -2.23 4.74 -19.93
CA GLY A 159 -1.91 5.33 -21.25
C GLY A 159 -0.44 5.67 -21.48
N ILE A 160 0.38 5.86 -20.42
CA ILE A 160 1.83 6.02 -20.56
C ILE A 160 2.49 4.68 -20.86
N GLY A 161 1.93 3.61 -20.34
CA GLY A 161 2.49 2.26 -20.32
C GLY A 161 3.59 2.10 -19.28
N ALA A 162 3.50 1.05 -18.49
CA ALA A 162 4.52 0.65 -17.53
C ALA A 162 5.44 -0.40 -18.16
N PRO A 163 6.77 -0.19 -18.23
CA PRO A 163 7.67 -1.20 -18.77
C PRO A 163 7.52 -2.52 -18.00
N GLU A 164 6.95 -3.54 -18.64
CA GLU A 164 6.70 -4.86 -18.05
C GLU A 164 5.89 -4.78 -16.73
N GLY A 165 4.87 -3.92 -16.66
CA GLY A 165 4.02 -3.72 -15.50
C GLY A 165 4.67 -2.96 -14.32
N LEU A 166 5.90 -2.50 -14.47
CA LEU A 166 6.66 -1.82 -13.40
C LEU A 166 6.70 -0.30 -13.61
N VAL A 167 6.17 0.46 -12.67
CA VAL A 167 6.11 1.92 -12.75
C VAL A 167 7.29 2.59 -12.03
N PRO A 168 7.88 3.63 -12.64
CA PRO A 168 8.83 4.51 -11.95
C PRO A 168 8.18 5.30 -10.81
N ILE A 169 8.98 5.67 -9.80
CA ILE A 169 8.50 6.28 -8.55
C ILE A 169 8.06 7.74 -8.65
N PHE A 170 8.27 8.43 -9.75
CA PHE A 170 7.89 9.83 -9.93
C PHE A 170 7.15 10.10 -11.24
N LEU A 171 6.12 10.93 -11.13
CA LEU A 171 5.20 11.31 -12.19
C LEU A 171 5.00 12.84 -12.21
N SER A 172 4.92 13.44 -13.40
CA SER A 172 4.72 14.87 -13.54
C SER A 172 3.24 15.23 -13.62
N ALA A 173 2.74 16.06 -12.70
CA ALA A 173 1.40 16.62 -12.77
C ALA A 173 1.18 17.54 -13.99
N GLN A 174 2.26 18.08 -14.57
CA GLN A 174 2.17 18.95 -15.76
C GLN A 174 2.00 18.15 -17.05
N SER A 175 2.83 17.08 -17.22
CA SER A 175 2.89 16.34 -18.48
C SER A 175 2.21 14.99 -18.46
N GLY A 176 1.84 14.47 -17.28
CA GLY A 176 1.33 13.14 -17.10
C GLY A 176 2.37 12.03 -17.40
N ARG A 177 3.67 12.33 -17.43
CA ARG A 177 4.73 11.38 -17.77
C ARG A 177 5.62 11.07 -16.58
N PHE A 178 6.21 9.88 -16.57
CA PHE A 178 7.23 9.54 -15.59
C PHE A 178 8.46 10.44 -15.73
N THR A 179 8.99 10.89 -14.61
CA THR A 179 10.16 11.81 -14.53
C THR A 179 11.41 11.12 -14.01
N SER A 180 11.30 9.87 -13.57
CA SER A 180 12.41 9.03 -13.14
C SER A 180 12.42 7.71 -13.90
N ARG A 181 13.45 6.90 -13.67
CA ARG A 181 13.52 5.50 -14.12
C ARG A 181 13.57 4.53 -12.94
N GLU A 182 13.76 5.04 -11.74
CA GLU A 182 13.86 4.23 -10.54
C GLU A 182 12.56 3.50 -10.27
N ILE A 183 12.69 2.18 -10.03
CA ILE A 183 11.58 1.29 -9.69
C ILE A 183 11.92 0.64 -8.36
N ARG A 184 11.01 0.75 -7.41
CA ARG A 184 11.07 0.07 -6.13
C ARG A 184 9.66 -0.15 -5.59
N LEU A 185 9.50 -1.16 -4.75
CA LEU A 185 8.24 -1.49 -4.09
C LEU A 185 8.15 -0.93 -2.67
N GLY A 186 9.21 -0.31 -2.17
CA GLY A 186 9.24 0.42 -0.92
C GLY A 186 8.83 1.88 -1.11
N SER A 187 9.32 2.75 -0.25
CA SER A 187 9.01 4.18 -0.22
C SER A 187 8.82 4.81 -1.61
N ARG A 188 7.71 5.49 -1.84
CA ARG A 188 7.27 6.13 -3.10
C ARG A 188 6.87 5.17 -4.24
N GLY A 189 6.97 3.85 -4.04
CA GLY A 189 6.56 2.81 -4.97
C GLY A 189 5.55 1.84 -4.35
N ASP A 190 5.44 1.82 -3.04
CA ASP A 190 4.69 0.90 -2.19
C ASP A 190 3.20 0.84 -2.52
N SER A 191 2.47 1.88 -2.28
CA SER A 191 1.00 1.86 -2.36
C SER A 191 0.45 1.66 -3.78
N TYR A 192 1.18 1.94 -4.85
CA TYR A 192 0.73 1.56 -6.19
C TYR A 192 0.59 0.04 -6.30
N TYR A 193 1.57 -0.68 -5.78
CA TYR A 193 1.57 -2.13 -5.69
C TYR A 193 0.86 -2.62 -4.43
N GLY A 194 0.76 -1.77 -3.40
CA GLY A 194 0.04 -2.02 -2.16
C GLY A 194 0.54 -1.22 -0.97
N ASP A 195 -0.30 -0.43 -0.35
CA ASP A 195 -0.11 0.13 0.97
C ASP A 195 -1.46 0.37 1.67
N PHE A 196 -1.41 0.57 2.94
CA PHE A 196 -2.47 0.34 3.89
C PHE A 196 -3.29 1.60 4.24
N PRO A 197 -4.62 1.60 4.08
CA PRO A 197 -5.48 2.17 5.08
C PRO A 197 -6.28 1.10 5.82
N LEU A 198 -6.29 1.14 7.14
CA LEU A 198 -7.03 0.26 8.07
C LEU A 198 -8.50 0.01 7.67
N MET A 199 -9.09 0.94 6.95
CA MET A 199 -10.47 0.90 6.46
C MET A 199 -10.78 -0.31 5.57
N SER A 200 -9.83 -0.75 4.79
CA SER A 200 -9.96 -1.91 3.92
C SER A 200 -10.18 -3.20 4.73
N CYS A 201 -9.61 -3.29 5.92
CA CYS A 201 -9.68 -4.48 6.76
C CYS A 201 -11.10 -4.83 7.23
N MET A 202 -11.97 -3.85 7.44
CA MET A 202 -13.29 -4.09 8.03
C MET A 202 -14.46 -4.13 7.03
N TYR A 203 -14.34 -3.43 5.90
CA TYR A 203 -15.33 -3.52 4.85
C TYR A 203 -15.55 -4.96 4.36
N PHE A 204 -14.50 -5.78 4.45
CA PHE A 204 -14.48 -7.18 4.01
C PHE A 204 -14.81 -8.22 5.08
N TYR A 205 -14.98 -7.83 6.34
CA TYR A 205 -15.41 -8.77 7.36
C TYR A 205 -16.81 -9.37 7.07
N LEU A 206 -17.61 -8.68 6.25
CA LEU A 206 -18.96 -9.11 5.86
C LEU A 206 -19.06 -9.84 4.52
N LYS A 207 -18.03 -9.72 3.64
CA LYS A 207 -17.90 -10.54 2.42
C LYS A 207 -16.42 -10.61 2.06
N SER A 208 -15.69 -11.49 2.70
CA SER A 208 -14.30 -11.88 2.47
C SER A 208 -13.50 -11.03 1.45
N THR A 209 -12.42 -10.48 1.92
CA THR A 209 -11.21 -10.07 1.18
C THR A 209 -10.81 -8.61 1.15
N ILE A 210 -9.61 -8.43 1.56
CA ILE A 210 -8.89 -7.16 1.63
C ILE A 210 -7.65 -7.26 0.79
N ALA A 211 -7.38 -6.25 -0.01
CA ALA A 211 -6.17 -6.22 -0.81
C ALA A 211 -5.78 -4.85 -1.37
N GLU A 212 -4.57 -4.75 -1.78
CA GLU A 212 -3.75 -3.66 -2.27
C GLU A 212 -4.36 -2.85 -3.43
N TYR A 213 -3.90 -1.62 -3.72
CA TYR A 213 -4.70 -0.69 -4.52
C TYR A 213 -5.10 -1.19 -5.92
N LEU A 214 -4.23 -1.80 -6.71
CA LEU A 214 -4.67 -2.38 -7.99
C LEU A 214 -5.63 -3.55 -7.78
N ILE A 215 -5.20 -4.54 -6.98
CA ILE A 215 -6.06 -5.68 -6.68
C ILE A 215 -7.24 -5.26 -5.78
N LYS A 216 -7.08 -4.28 -4.88
CA LYS A 216 -8.17 -3.70 -4.07
C LYS A 216 -9.20 -2.98 -4.93
N GLN A 217 -8.78 -2.20 -5.90
CA GLN A 217 -9.70 -1.56 -6.84
C GLN A 217 -10.48 -2.60 -7.62
N TYR A 218 -9.81 -3.66 -8.12
CA TYR A 218 -10.51 -4.76 -8.76
C TYR A 218 -11.56 -5.39 -7.85
N LEU A 219 -11.20 -5.70 -6.61
CA LEU A 219 -12.12 -6.30 -5.64
C LEU A 219 -13.26 -5.34 -5.22
N GLN A 220 -13.00 -4.04 -5.19
CA GLN A 220 -14.00 -3.02 -4.87
C GLN A 220 -14.97 -2.77 -6.03
N THR A 221 -14.46 -2.72 -7.27
CA THR A 221 -15.20 -2.24 -8.45
C THR A 221 -15.57 -3.37 -9.41
N SER A 222 -14.85 -4.48 -9.38
CA SER A 222 -14.91 -5.57 -10.38
C SER A 222 -14.54 -5.13 -11.80
N GLU A 223 -13.79 -4.03 -11.94
CA GLU A 223 -13.31 -3.54 -13.23
C GLU A 223 -12.09 -4.35 -13.69
N PRO A 224 -12.15 -5.07 -14.84
CA PRO A 224 -11.11 -6.01 -15.25
C PRO A 224 -9.73 -5.37 -15.46
N ILE A 225 -9.68 -4.09 -15.85
CA ILE A 225 -8.42 -3.38 -16.10
C ILE A 225 -7.48 -3.39 -14.88
N TYR A 226 -8.00 -3.30 -13.66
CA TYR A 226 -7.17 -3.33 -12.46
C TYR A 226 -6.59 -4.71 -12.17
N LEU A 227 -7.31 -5.78 -12.56
CA LEU A 227 -6.77 -7.13 -12.48
C LEU A 227 -5.66 -7.33 -13.52
N GLU A 228 -5.85 -6.85 -14.74
CA GLU A 228 -4.83 -6.92 -15.81
C GLU A 228 -3.56 -6.17 -15.39
N MET A 229 -3.68 -4.93 -14.92
CA MET A 229 -2.55 -4.13 -14.41
C MET A 229 -1.84 -4.82 -13.23
N TRP A 230 -2.60 -5.45 -12.33
CA TRP A 230 -2.04 -6.22 -11.22
C TRP A 230 -1.26 -7.45 -11.68
N GLU A 231 -1.83 -8.24 -12.58
CA GLU A 231 -1.18 -9.44 -13.12
C GLU A 231 0.12 -9.08 -13.86
N GLU A 232 0.11 -8.02 -14.68
CA GLU A 232 1.32 -7.51 -15.33
C GLU A 232 2.38 -7.05 -14.29
N ALA A 233 1.95 -6.33 -13.25
CA ALA A 233 2.85 -5.90 -12.20
C ALA A 233 3.48 -7.09 -11.46
N VAL A 234 2.71 -8.10 -11.08
CA VAL A 234 3.22 -9.31 -10.41
C VAL A 234 4.21 -10.06 -11.29
N GLN A 235 3.92 -10.21 -12.59
CA GLN A 235 4.85 -10.83 -13.54
C GLN A 235 6.16 -10.03 -13.65
N GLY A 236 6.07 -8.70 -13.72
CA GLY A 236 7.24 -7.82 -13.73
C GLY A 236 8.07 -7.92 -12.44
N ILE A 237 7.40 -7.94 -11.28
CA ILE A 237 8.04 -8.12 -9.97
C ILE A 237 8.77 -9.47 -9.92
N GLN A 238 8.11 -10.56 -10.28
CA GLN A 238 8.70 -11.90 -10.28
C GLN A 238 9.92 -11.98 -11.19
N LYS A 239 9.84 -11.38 -12.37
CA LYS A 239 10.88 -11.43 -13.40
C LYS A 239 12.10 -10.57 -13.05
N HIS A 240 11.90 -9.39 -12.47
CA HIS A 240 12.94 -8.38 -12.36
C HIS A 240 13.40 -8.07 -10.94
N LEU A 241 12.53 -8.22 -9.93
CA LEU A 241 12.82 -7.77 -8.57
C LEU A 241 13.05 -8.90 -7.57
N ILE A 242 12.53 -10.11 -7.84
CA ILE A 242 12.71 -11.25 -6.93
C ILE A 242 14.09 -11.87 -7.11
N ILE A 243 14.90 -11.85 -6.05
CA ILE A 243 16.22 -12.47 -6.03
C ILE A 243 16.39 -13.38 -4.80
N PRO A 244 17.17 -14.46 -4.92
CA PRO A 244 17.55 -15.27 -3.76
C PRO A 244 18.69 -14.61 -2.98
N THR A 245 18.67 -14.73 -1.67
CA THR A 245 19.81 -14.38 -0.82
C THR A 245 21.00 -15.32 -1.03
N GLN A 246 22.18 -14.91 -0.58
CA GLN A 246 23.42 -15.65 -0.83
C GLN A 246 23.51 -16.96 -0.05
N HIS A 247 23.10 -16.97 1.23
CA HIS A 247 23.32 -18.11 2.12
C HIS A 247 22.09 -19.04 2.19
N ALA A 248 20.99 -18.56 2.71
CA ALA A 248 19.79 -19.37 2.92
C ALA A 248 18.84 -19.45 1.72
N LYS A 249 19.18 -18.74 0.62
CA LYS A 249 18.35 -18.67 -0.60
C LYS A 249 16.92 -18.16 -0.35
N LEU A 250 16.75 -17.33 0.68
CA LEU A 250 15.48 -16.65 0.93
C LEU A 250 15.10 -15.78 -0.26
N ARG A 251 13.82 -15.72 -0.60
CA ARG A 251 13.34 -14.79 -1.63
C ARG A 251 13.23 -13.39 -1.05
N THR A 252 13.81 -12.42 -1.74
CA THR A 252 13.76 -10.99 -1.39
C THR A 252 13.36 -10.16 -2.57
N VAL A 253 12.93 -8.93 -2.30
CA VAL A 253 12.57 -7.96 -3.32
C VAL A 253 13.67 -6.91 -3.42
N ALA A 254 14.34 -6.87 -4.56
CA ALA A 254 15.36 -5.86 -4.86
C ALA A 254 14.75 -4.61 -5.50
N GLU A 255 15.52 -3.54 -5.57
CA GLU A 255 15.16 -2.31 -6.29
C GLU A 255 15.91 -2.21 -7.62
N LEU A 256 15.36 -1.44 -8.56
CA LEU A 256 15.96 -1.09 -9.86
C LEU A 256 16.22 0.42 -9.93
N PRO A 257 17.34 0.94 -9.42
CA PRO A 257 17.62 2.38 -9.41
C PRO A 257 17.66 3.02 -10.81
N ASN A 258 17.96 2.23 -11.83
CA ASN A 258 18.07 2.69 -13.22
C ASN A 258 16.98 2.10 -14.15
N GLY A 259 15.92 1.52 -13.59
CA GLY A 259 14.82 0.92 -14.33
C GLY A 259 15.10 -0.47 -14.86
N VAL A 260 14.12 -1.03 -15.58
CA VAL A 260 14.17 -2.38 -16.16
C VAL A 260 15.42 -2.56 -17.00
N GLY A 261 16.14 -3.66 -16.78
CA GLY A 261 17.42 -3.98 -17.43
C GLY A 261 18.65 -3.40 -16.71
N GLY A 262 18.49 -2.49 -15.77
CA GLY A 262 19.56 -1.95 -14.93
C GLY A 262 20.11 -2.94 -13.89
N ALA A 263 21.13 -2.50 -13.16
CA ALA A 263 21.66 -3.22 -12.01
C ALA A 263 20.66 -3.17 -10.84
N LEU A 264 20.58 -4.26 -10.07
CA LEU A 264 19.74 -4.38 -8.90
C LEU A 264 20.43 -3.85 -7.64
N SER A 265 19.65 -3.24 -6.76
CA SER A 265 20.04 -2.95 -5.39
C SER A 265 19.34 -3.96 -4.47
N PRO A 266 20.06 -4.71 -3.63
CA PRO A 266 19.47 -5.72 -2.74
C PRO A 266 18.90 -5.09 -1.46
N LYS A 267 18.47 -3.85 -1.56
CA LYS A 267 17.82 -3.09 -0.49
C LYS A 267 16.33 -3.43 -0.47
N MET A 268 15.79 -3.62 0.73
CA MET A 268 14.36 -3.81 0.94
C MET A 268 13.91 -2.99 2.13
N ASP A 269 12.98 -2.07 1.88
CA ASP A 269 12.32 -1.27 2.91
C ASP A 269 11.25 -2.10 3.62
N HIS A 270 10.94 -1.79 4.88
CA HIS A 270 9.86 -2.46 5.62
C HIS A 270 8.51 -2.33 4.89
N LEU A 271 8.27 -1.22 4.21
CA LEU A 271 7.08 -0.98 3.38
C LEU A 271 6.78 -2.12 2.38
N VAL A 272 7.82 -2.80 1.85
CA VAL A 272 7.65 -3.91 0.89
C VAL A 272 6.98 -5.14 1.49
N TYR A 273 6.86 -5.21 2.83
CA TYR A 273 6.36 -6.41 3.53
C TYR A 273 4.85 -6.64 3.37
N PHE A 274 4.13 -5.70 2.75
CA PHE A 274 2.75 -5.90 2.30
C PHE A 274 2.65 -6.94 1.17
N LEU A 275 3.68 -7.03 0.31
CA LEU A 275 3.64 -7.75 -0.97
C LEU A 275 3.24 -9.23 -0.84
N PRO A 276 3.75 -10.01 0.13
CA PRO A 276 3.33 -11.41 0.27
C PRO A 276 1.83 -11.57 0.45
N GLY A 277 1.23 -10.76 1.31
CA GLY A 277 -0.22 -10.76 1.53
C GLY A 277 -1.01 -10.43 0.27
N SER A 278 -0.55 -9.45 -0.49
CA SER A 278 -1.18 -9.00 -1.73
C SER A 278 -1.09 -10.04 -2.85
N ILE A 279 0.08 -10.69 -2.99
CA ILE A 279 0.24 -11.79 -3.95
C ILE A 279 -0.72 -12.94 -3.62
N ALA A 280 -0.81 -13.35 -2.36
CA ALA A 280 -1.71 -14.41 -1.93
C ALA A 280 -3.18 -14.04 -2.22
N LEU A 281 -3.52 -12.79 -2.01
CA LEU A 281 -4.85 -12.27 -2.22
C LEU A 281 -5.23 -12.21 -3.70
N GLY A 282 -4.34 -11.75 -4.57
CA GLY A 282 -4.53 -11.75 -6.02
C GLY A 282 -4.65 -13.17 -6.58
N ALA A 283 -3.81 -14.10 -6.10
CA ALA A 283 -3.85 -15.49 -6.51
C ALA A 283 -5.19 -16.17 -6.17
N THR A 284 -5.74 -15.86 -4.99
CA THR A 284 -6.95 -16.53 -4.46
C THR A 284 -8.23 -15.72 -4.67
N ASN A 285 -8.11 -14.49 -5.17
CA ASN A 285 -9.23 -13.54 -5.21
C ASN A 285 -9.89 -13.37 -3.83
N GLY A 286 -9.05 -13.49 -2.77
CA GLY A 286 -9.43 -13.38 -1.37
C GLY A 286 -10.21 -14.55 -0.78
N LEU A 287 -10.39 -15.60 -1.50
CA LEU A 287 -10.99 -16.82 -1.00
C LEU A 287 -10.00 -17.62 -0.12
N PRO A 288 -10.48 -18.47 0.78
CA PRO A 288 -9.63 -19.49 1.37
C PRO A 288 -8.93 -20.32 0.28
N GLU A 289 -7.65 -20.61 0.43
CA GLU A 289 -6.82 -21.29 -0.58
C GLU A 289 -7.43 -22.61 -1.07
N ALA A 290 -7.95 -23.43 -0.14
CA ALA A 290 -8.60 -24.68 -0.49
C ALA A 290 -9.86 -24.50 -1.37
N GLU A 291 -10.56 -23.38 -1.19
CA GLU A 291 -11.73 -23.02 -2.00
C GLU A 291 -11.29 -22.49 -3.38
N ALA A 292 -10.32 -21.56 -3.39
CA ALA A 292 -9.76 -21.00 -4.62
C ALA A 292 -9.15 -22.09 -5.51
N TRP A 293 -8.45 -23.05 -4.92
CA TRP A 293 -7.81 -24.17 -5.61
C TRP A 293 -8.83 -25.07 -6.35
N SER A 294 -10.05 -25.11 -5.87
CA SER A 294 -11.12 -25.89 -6.53
C SER A 294 -11.76 -25.20 -7.73
N LEU A 295 -11.44 -23.94 -7.99
CA LEU A 295 -12.01 -23.16 -9.08
C LEU A 295 -11.37 -23.49 -10.43
N PRO A 296 -12.13 -23.47 -11.54
CA PRO A 296 -11.60 -23.63 -12.89
C PRO A 296 -10.56 -22.60 -13.32
N SER A 297 -10.54 -21.44 -12.64
CA SER A 297 -9.58 -20.36 -12.88
C SER A 297 -8.23 -20.58 -12.19
N TRP A 298 -8.09 -21.61 -11.34
CA TRP A 298 -6.82 -21.95 -10.73
C TRP A 298 -5.85 -22.56 -11.74
N ASN A 299 -4.60 -22.17 -11.70
CA ASN A 299 -3.57 -22.62 -12.62
C ASN A 299 -2.18 -22.64 -11.95
N ALA A 300 -1.17 -23.14 -12.70
CA ALA A 300 0.20 -23.26 -12.19
C ALA A 300 0.85 -21.90 -11.82
N GLU A 301 0.42 -20.81 -12.43
CA GLU A 301 0.91 -19.47 -12.08
C GLU A 301 0.44 -19.07 -10.68
N LYS A 302 -0.81 -19.36 -10.34
CA LYS A 302 -1.35 -19.13 -8.99
C LYS A 302 -0.68 -20.00 -7.93
N ASP A 303 -0.32 -21.24 -8.25
CA ASP A 303 0.51 -22.08 -7.38
C ASP A 303 1.86 -21.42 -7.11
N GLN A 304 2.53 -20.91 -8.15
CA GLN A 304 3.81 -20.21 -8.01
C GLN A 304 3.68 -18.89 -7.22
N GLN A 305 2.61 -18.15 -7.42
CA GLN A 305 2.32 -16.93 -6.65
C GLN A 305 2.12 -17.26 -5.16
N MET A 306 1.36 -18.29 -4.83
CA MET A 306 1.16 -18.70 -3.44
C MET A 306 2.46 -19.20 -2.78
N GLU A 307 3.31 -19.92 -3.51
CA GLU A 307 4.62 -20.32 -3.00
C GLU A 307 5.52 -19.11 -2.75
N LEU A 308 5.58 -18.18 -3.71
CA LEU A 308 6.33 -16.93 -3.54
C LEU A 308 5.81 -16.11 -2.34
N ALA A 309 4.50 -16.05 -2.13
CA ALA A 309 3.92 -15.37 -0.98
C ALA A 309 4.38 -15.98 0.35
N ARG A 310 4.45 -17.33 0.44
CA ARG A 310 4.97 -18.03 1.62
C ARG A 310 6.45 -17.74 1.87
N GLU A 311 7.27 -17.83 0.81
CA GLU A 311 8.72 -17.56 0.89
C GLU A 311 8.99 -16.11 1.31
N LEU A 312 8.32 -15.13 0.70
CA LEU A 312 8.45 -13.71 1.07
C LEU A 312 7.97 -13.42 2.49
N THR A 313 6.85 -14.02 2.92
CA THR A 313 6.36 -13.88 4.30
C THR A 313 7.40 -14.36 5.32
N LYS A 314 8.07 -15.48 5.03
CA LYS A 314 9.17 -15.99 5.86
C LYS A 314 10.35 -15.01 5.91
N THR A 315 10.71 -14.40 4.79
CA THR A 315 11.76 -13.37 4.71
C THR A 315 11.38 -12.14 5.54
N CYS A 316 10.16 -11.65 5.43
CA CYS A 316 9.67 -10.52 6.20
C CYS A 316 9.68 -10.79 7.71
N TRP A 317 9.20 -11.95 8.14
CA TRP A 317 9.26 -12.37 9.53
C TRP A 317 10.71 -12.48 10.03
N GLY A 318 11.63 -12.96 9.20
CA GLY A 318 13.05 -13.06 9.52
C GLY A 318 13.69 -11.73 9.95
N MET A 319 13.19 -10.58 9.42
CA MET A 319 13.70 -9.27 9.81
C MET A 319 13.40 -8.88 11.25
N TYR A 320 12.36 -9.45 11.86
CA TYR A 320 12.09 -9.33 13.29
C TYR A 320 12.99 -10.26 14.09
N LYS A 321 13.20 -11.49 13.61
CA LYS A 321 13.97 -12.53 14.31
C LYS A 321 15.47 -12.27 14.35
N VAL A 322 16.02 -11.60 13.35
CA VAL A 322 17.47 -11.30 13.28
C VAL A 322 17.89 -10.24 14.31
N THR A 323 16.96 -9.43 14.81
CA THR A 323 17.23 -8.37 15.77
C THR A 323 17.15 -8.87 17.21
N LYS A 324 18.00 -8.36 18.09
CA LYS A 324 17.97 -8.71 19.52
C LYS A 324 16.70 -8.26 20.25
N THR A 325 16.05 -7.23 19.72
CA THR A 325 14.83 -6.64 20.31
C THR A 325 13.56 -7.32 19.85
N GLY A 326 13.63 -8.13 18.78
CA GLY A 326 12.44 -8.66 18.11
C GLY A 326 11.64 -7.63 17.33
N ILE A 327 12.21 -6.44 17.07
CA ILE A 327 11.58 -5.35 16.30
C ILE A 327 12.32 -5.20 14.97
N ALA A 328 11.61 -5.24 13.85
CA ALA A 328 12.22 -5.12 12.54
C ALA A 328 12.85 -3.74 12.30
N PRO A 329 13.98 -3.67 11.57
CA PRO A 329 14.54 -2.40 11.10
C PRO A 329 13.67 -1.82 9.97
N GLU A 330 13.84 -0.53 9.69
CA GLU A 330 13.17 0.13 8.57
C GLU A 330 13.70 -0.34 7.22
N ILE A 331 15.00 -0.65 7.13
CA ILE A 331 15.64 -1.09 5.88
C ILE A 331 16.62 -2.23 6.17
N VAL A 332 16.60 -3.23 5.30
CA VAL A 332 17.61 -4.30 5.25
C VAL A 332 18.30 -4.33 3.89
N TRP A 333 19.59 -4.57 3.91
CA TRP A 333 20.41 -4.85 2.72
C TRP A 333 20.72 -6.34 2.71
N PHE A 334 20.11 -7.07 1.80
CA PHE A 334 20.29 -8.50 1.74
C PHE A 334 21.63 -8.88 1.12
N ALA A 335 22.30 -9.89 1.69
CA ALA A 335 23.43 -10.52 1.03
C ALA A 335 22.94 -11.24 -0.23
N ALA A 336 23.43 -10.84 -1.38
CA ALA A 336 23.08 -11.43 -2.67
C ALA A 336 24.35 -11.67 -3.51
N ASP A 337 24.28 -12.62 -4.43
CA ASP A 337 25.37 -12.89 -5.37
C ASP A 337 25.57 -11.64 -6.28
N GLU A 338 26.81 -11.15 -6.36
CA GLU A 338 27.15 -9.99 -7.19
C GLU A 338 26.74 -10.17 -8.66
N GLN A 339 26.78 -11.38 -9.20
CA GLN A 339 26.34 -11.65 -10.58
C GLN A 339 24.84 -11.43 -10.76
N MET A 340 24.04 -11.72 -9.72
CA MET A 340 22.60 -11.48 -9.74
C MET A 340 22.26 -9.99 -9.70
N LEU A 341 23.14 -9.16 -9.11
CA LEU A 341 22.92 -7.72 -8.99
C LEU A 341 23.34 -6.92 -10.24
N ARG A 342 24.07 -7.53 -11.17
CA ARG A 342 24.46 -6.87 -12.43
C ARG A 342 23.27 -6.56 -13.32
N SER A 343 23.48 -5.71 -14.31
CA SER A 343 22.45 -5.43 -15.33
C SER A 343 21.99 -6.73 -16.04
N ALA A 344 20.78 -6.73 -16.55
CA ALA A 344 20.20 -7.94 -17.20
C ALA A 344 21.08 -8.45 -18.36
N SER A 345 21.77 -7.53 -19.08
CA SER A 345 22.70 -7.89 -20.17
C SER A 345 23.95 -8.63 -19.67
N ASP A 346 24.34 -8.43 -18.43
CA ASP A 346 25.61 -8.93 -17.86
C ASP A 346 25.43 -10.15 -16.96
N ARG A 347 24.18 -10.60 -16.78
CA ARG A 347 23.86 -11.81 -16.00
C ARG A 347 24.18 -13.06 -16.81
N SER A 348 25.20 -13.81 -16.39
CA SER A 348 25.43 -15.16 -16.91
C SER A 348 24.54 -16.16 -16.15
N SER A 349 24.05 -17.19 -16.85
CA SER A 349 23.30 -18.28 -16.24
C SER A 349 24.17 -19.07 -15.26
N SER A 350 24.15 -18.71 -13.99
CA SER A 350 24.83 -19.47 -12.93
C SER A 350 23.83 -20.39 -12.24
N SER A 351 24.11 -21.68 -12.27
CA SER A 351 23.38 -22.67 -11.47
C SER A 351 23.73 -22.46 -9.98
N ALA A 352 22.77 -21.95 -9.20
CA ALA A 352 22.89 -21.80 -7.77
C ALA A 352 23.02 -23.19 -7.11
N ARG A 353 24.16 -23.48 -6.50
CA ARG A 353 24.30 -24.64 -5.60
C ARG A 353 23.66 -24.30 -4.27
N SER A 354 22.71 -25.10 -3.84
CA SER A 354 22.13 -25.02 -2.50
C SER A 354 23.21 -25.37 -1.46
N SER A 355 23.44 -24.50 -0.48
CA SER A 355 24.18 -24.83 0.72
C SER A 355 23.20 -24.85 1.89
N ASP A 356 22.95 -26.04 2.41
CA ASP A 356 22.14 -26.27 3.58
C ASP A 356 22.84 -25.79 4.85
N SER A 357 22.25 -24.87 5.58
CA SER A 357 22.15 -24.94 7.05
C SER A 357 21.28 -23.80 7.59
N GLU A 358 20.32 -24.14 8.41
CA GLU A 358 19.47 -23.18 9.18
C GLU A 358 20.28 -22.15 9.98
N ALA A 359 21.52 -22.46 10.31
CA ALA A 359 22.41 -21.61 11.10
C ALA A 359 23.05 -20.42 10.35
N THR A 360 22.77 -20.23 9.06
CA THR A 360 23.41 -19.19 8.24
C THR A 360 22.47 -18.12 7.70
N TRP A 361 21.18 -18.29 7.85
CA TRP A 361 20.17 -17.37 7.30
C TRP A 361 20.28 -15.94 7.87
N GLU A 362 20.71 -15.79 9.13
CA GLU A 362 20.91 -14.48 9.76
C GLU A 362 21.97 -13.64 9.04
N LYS A 363 22.93 -14.28 8.37
CA LYS A 363 23.99 -13.60 7.61
C LYS A 363 23.48 -12.93 6.33
N ASP A 364 22.28 -13.31 5.91
CA ASP A 364 21.66 -12.70 4.75
C ASP A 364 21.11 -11.30 5.04
N TYR A 365 20.92 -10.94 6.32
CA TYR A 365 20.35 -9.67 6.75
C TYR A 365 21.45 -8.70 7.20
N ASN A 366 21.73 -7.69 6.40
CA ASN A 366 22.68 -6.63 6.74
C ASN A 366 21.91 -5.34 7.09
N ILE A 367 21.90 -4.99 8.37
CA ILE A 367 21.20 -3.83 8.90
C ILE A 367 22.25 -2.75 9.21
N LYS A 368 22.19 -1.64 8.47
CA LYS A 368 23.08 -0.49 8.72
C LYS A 368 22.57 0.27 9.96
N PRO A 369 23.47 0.91 10.74
CA PRO A 369 23.08 1.62 11.95
C PRO A 369 22.00 2.69 11.76
N LEU A 370 22.01 3.40 10.64
CA LEU A 370 21.00 4.42 10.31
C LEU A 370 19.64 3.81 9.91
N ASP A 371 19.61 2.56 9.47
CA ASP A 371 18.45 1.84 8.98
C ASP A 371 17.78 1.00 10.09
N ALA A 372 18.40 0.93 11.28
CA ALA A 372 17.98 0.05 12.38
C ALA A 372 16.78 0.58 13.18
N HIS A 373 16.31 1.80 12.91
CA HIS A 373 15.12 2.32 13.58
C HIS A 373 13.86 1.59 13.11
N ASN A 374 12.79 1.67 13.91
CA ASN A 374 11.49 1.10 13.60
C ASN A 374 10.42 2.19 13.66
N LEU A 375 9.60 2.31 12.65
CA LEU A 375 8.49 3.27 12.56
C LEU A 375 7.13 2.64 12.90
N GLN A 376 7.11 1.44 13.49
CA GLN A 376 5.89 0.70 13.84
C GLN A 376 4.97 0.43 12.63
N ARG A 377 5.57 0.17 11.50
CA ARG A 377 4.84 -0.08 10.26
C ARG A 377 4.04 -1.38 10.31
N PRO A 378 2.80 -1.41 9.78
CA PRO A 378 1.88 -2.55 9.88
C PRO A 378 2.02 -3.60 8.78
N GLU A 379 2.81 -3.41 7.73
CA GLU A 379 2.79 -4.19 6.50
C GLU A 379 3.07 -5.68 6.73
N THR A 380 3.98 -6.01 7.68
CA THR A 380 4.23 -7.41 8.05
C THR A 380 2.99 -8.04 8.70
N VAL A 381 2.37 -7.34 9.65
CA VAL A 381 1.19 -7.84 10.36
C VAL A 381 0.02 -8.02 9.38
N GLU A 382 -0.12 -7.13 8.42
CA GLU A 382 -1.10 -7.26 7.33
C GLU A 382 -0.87 -8.53 6.51
N SER A 383 0.36 -8.73 6.02
CA SER A 383 0.69 -9.94 5.28
C SER A 383 0.47 -11.22 6.10
N LEU A 384 0.86 -11.23 7.37
CA LEU A 384 0.62 -12.36 8.26
C LEU A 384 -0.88 -12.62 8.46
N PHE A 385 -1.68 -11.56 8.61
CA PHE A 385 -3.13 -11.66 8.74
C PHE A 385 -3.75 -12.24 7.46
N LEU A 386 -3.39 -11.72 6.28
CA LEU A 386 -3.89 -12.20 4.99
C LEU A 386 -3.48 -13.67 4.75
N MET A 387 -2.21 -13.99 4.96
CA MET A 387 -1.70 -15.36 4.83
C MET A 387 -2.44 -16.32 5.75
N TRP A 388 -2.68 -15.94 7.02
CA TRP A 388 -3.49 -16.76 7.92
C TRP A 388 -4.95 -16.88 7.45
N ARG A 389 -5.56 -15.80 6.99
CA ARG A 389 -6.97 -15.83 6.52
C ARG A 389 -7.15 -16.72 5.31
N ILE A 390 -6.19 -16.69 4.39
CA ILE A 390 -6.21 -17.44 3.14
C ILE A 390 -5.83 -18.91 3.37
N THR A 391 -4.69 -19.17 4.00
CA THR A 391 -4.14 -20.54 4.14
C THR A 391 -4.70 -21.30 5.33
N LYS A 392 -5.19 -20.61 6.38
CA LYS A 392 -5.55 -21.14 7.70
C LYS A 392 -4.37 -21.78 8.47
N ASP A 393 -3.14 -21.58 8.01
CA ASP A 393 -1.96 -22.07 8.71
C ASP A 393 -1.73 -21.25 9.99
N PRO A 394 -1.72 -21.89 11.18
CA PRO A 394 -1.56 -21.20 12.46
C PRO A 394 -0.21 -20.52 12.62
N ILE A 395 0.81 -20.90 11.83
CA ILE A 395 2.16 -20.33 11.91
C ILE A 395 2.16 -18.82 11.73
N TYR A 396 1.29 -18.29 10.86
CA TYR A 396 1.21 -16.84 10.62
C TYR A 396 0.65 -16.07 11.82
N ARG A 397 -0.17 -16.72 12.66
CA ARG A 397 -0.61 -16.13 13.93
C ARG A 397 0.46 -16.21 15.01
N GLU A 398 1.31 -17.22 14.97
CA GLU A 398 2.43 -17.38 15.90
C GLU A 398 3.55 -16.38 15.59
N TRP A 399 3.68 -16.00 14.32
CA TRP A 399 4.65 -14.99 13.87
C TRP A 399 4.21 -13.55 14.14
N GLY A 400 2.90 -13.25 14.18
CA GLY A 400 2.32 -11.95 14.52
C GLY A 400 2.16 -11.77 16.02
#